data_ce250ac83b75309b515a73b4e95ea6f5
#
_entry.id   ce250ac83b75309b515a73b4e95ea6f5
#
_cell.length_a   1.000
_cell.length_b   1.000
_cell.length_c   1.000
_cell.angle_alpha   90.00
_cell.angle_beta   90.00
_cell.angle_gamma   90.00
#
_symmetry.space_group_name_H-M   'P 1'
#
loop_
_entity.id
_entity.type
_entity.pdbx_description
1 polymer ?
#
loop_
_entity_poly.entity_id
_entity_poly.type
_entity_poly.pdbx_seq_one_letter_code
_entity_poly.pdbx_strand_id
1 'polypeptide(L)'
;MRLAAIFILAGLSQPAPAQDTAGLDAADLKGRPYSPYADRGFPTQVYFGDTHVHTGLSADAGGGGTTLMPREAYRFARGEQVTSNTGQPVKLSRPLDFYMITDHSDAMGAITDIIKGTPNILATEQGQKFHEAFNAGGETARRAAVELVATFSQGEVDPALNYQPGNPAFKRVWNDIIQAAEEFNEPGTFTAFIAFEWTSLVRGNNLHRNVIFRDGPERAGRIEPYTTTPPVGSPDPRELWKWLQNYEDTTGGDVLAIPHNGNLSNGMMFAMQDDFDEGRDLDAEYAATRQKWERLYEATQIKGDGEAHPMLSPEDEFADFETWDWGNLDASEAKTKEMLPGEYVRSGLLRGLELESKLGVNPFKFGLVGASDT
;
A
#
# COMPACT_ATOMS: atom_id res chain seq x y z
N MET A 1 -59.99 49.06 -14.77
CA MET A 1 -59.01 48.25 -14.05
C MET A 1 -58.43 47.20 -15.00
N ARG A 2 -57.23 47.41 -15.46
CA ARG A 2 -56.48 46.42 -16.30
C ARG A 2 -55.40 45.80 -15.43
N LEU A 3 -55.52 44.50 -15.18
CA LEU A 3 -54.41 43.70 -14.53
C LEU A 3 -53.33 43.43 -15.57
N ALA A 4 -52.13 43.85 -15.29
CA ALA A 4 -50.95 43.47 -16.04
C ALA A 4 -50.37 42.19 -15.39
N ALA A 5 -50.24 41.08 -16.13
CA ALA A 5 -49.60 39.88 -15.73
C ALA A 5 -48.11 40.01 -16.03
N ILE A 6 -47.27 39.90 -15.00
CA ILE A 6 -45.81 39.84 -15.11
C ILE A 6 -45.41 38.37 -15.29
N PHE A 7 -44.90 38.02 -16.46
CA PHE A 7 -44.22 36.71 -16.69
C PHE A 7 -42.77 36.80 -16.21
N ILE A 8 -42.44 36.07 -15.18
CA ILE A 8 -41.05 35.82 -14.78
C ILE A 8 -40.53 34.64 -15.61
N LEU A 9 -39.65 34.93 -16.56
CA LEU A 9 -38.86 33.90 -17.25
C LEU A 9 -37.78 33.40 -16.27
N ALA A 10 -38.01 32.22 -15.71
CA ALA A 10 -36.93 31.47 -15.04
C ALA A 10 -36.00 30.88 -16.12
N GLY A 11 -34.85 31.50 -16.32
CA GLY A 11 -33.79 30.96 -17.16
C GLY A 11 -33.20 29.72 -16.49
N LEU A 12 -33.49 28.55 -17.04
CA LEU A 12 -32.79 27.32 -16.72
C LEU A 12 -31.37 27.45 -17.29
N SER A 13 -30.39 27.77 -16.44
CA SER A 13 -28.99 27.62 -16.78
C SER A 13 -28.69 26.12 -16.88
N GLN A 14 -28.52 25.62 -18.08
CA GLN A 14 -27.94 24.27 -18.27
C GLN A 14 -26.49 24.29 -17.82
N PRO A 15 -26.05 23.29 -17.07
CA PRO A 15 -24.61 23.14 -16.80
C PRO A 15 -23.88 22.92 -18.13
N ALA A 16 -22.81 23.67 -18.35
CA ALA A 16 -21.96 23.45 -19.50
C ALA A 16 -21.43 22.01 -19.46
N PRO A 17 -21.38 21.29 -20.59
CA PRO A 17 -20.80 19.96 -20.63
C PRO A 17 -19.33 20.04 -20.14
N ALA A 18 -18.95 19.15 -19.22
CA ALA A 18 -17.55 18.97 -18.84
C ALA A 18 -16.77 18.62 -20.11
N GLN A 19 -15.81 19.46 -20.48
CA GLN A 19 -14.92 19.14 -21.60
C GLN A 19 -14.01 17.99 -21.14
N ASP A 20 -14.04 16.92 -21.92
CA ASP A 20 -13.14 15.78 -21.75
C ASP A 20 -11.69 16.25 -22.06
N THR A 21 -10.84 16.33 -21.04
CA THR A 21 -9.42 16.70 -21.20
C THR A 21 -8.54 15.50 -21.61
N ALA A 22 -9.13 14.32 -21.81
CA ALA A 22 -8.44 13.16 -22.35
C ALA A 22 -8.11 13.42 -23.83
N GLY A 23 -6.91 13.97 -24.09
CA GLY A 23 -6.44 14.23 -25.44
C GLY A 23 -5.79 15.60 -25.67
N LEU A 24 -5.61 16.41 -24.62
CA LEU A 24 -4.81 17.62 -24.73
C LEU A 24 -3.33 17.27 -24.79
N ASP A 25 -2.72 17.41 -25.96
CA ASP A 25 -1.27 17.32 -26.10
C ASP A 25 -0.61 18.52 -25.37
N ALA A 26 0.55 18.31 -24.76
CA ALA A 26 1.35 19.39 -24.15
C ALA A 26 1.64 20.53 -25.14
N ALA A 27 1.62 20.25 -26.45
CA ALA A 27 1.72 21.24 -27.52
C ALA A 27 0.51 22.17 -27.59
N ASP A 28 -0.70 21.71 -27.19
CA ASP A 28 -1.93 22.50 -27.22
C ASP A 28 -1.99 23.55 -26.09
N LEU A 29 -1.16 23.38 -25.06
CA LEU A 29 -1.07 24.30 -23.94
C LEU A 29 -0.01 25.40 -24.16
N LYS A 30 0.81 25.28 -25.21
CA LYS A 30 1.88 26.23 -25.52
C LYS A 30 1.31 27.57 -25.93
N GLY A 31 1.50 28.61 -25.09
CA GLY A 31 1.03 29.97 -25.32
C GLY A 31 -0.35 30.29 -24.78
N ARG A 32 -1.02 29.37 -24.08
CA ARG A 32 -2.26 29.69 -23.36
C ARG A 32 -1.94 30.28 -21.99
N PRO A 33 -2.73 31.27 -21.49
CA PRO A 33 -2.57 31.75 -20.13
C PRO A 33 -2.80 30.59 -19.15
N TYR A 34 -1.82 30.32 -18.31
CA TYR A 34 -1.97 29.32 -17.25
C TYR A 34 -3.01 29.79 -16.24
N SER A 35 -4.06 28.99 -16.06
CA SER A 35 -4.97 29.16 -14.96
C SER A 35 -5.00 27.85 -14.15
N PRO A 36 -4.62 27.87 -12.86
CA PRO A 36 -4.70 26.69 -12.02
C PRO A 36 -6.15 26.23 -11.77
N TYR A 37 -7.13 26.99 -12.24
CA TYR A 37 -8.57 26.71 -12.08
C TYR A 37 -9.30 26.40 -13.38
N ALA A 38 -8.64 26.54 -14.55
CA ALA A 38 -9.24 26.21 -15.83
C ALA A 38 -9.37 24.70 -15.97
N ASP A 39 -10.53 24.25 -16.46
CA ASP A 39 -10.84 22.87 -16.86
C ASP A 39 -10.57 21.80 -15.77
N ARG A 40 -10.83 22.14 -14.50
CA ARG A 40 -10.71 21.18 -13.41
C ARG A 40 -11.93 20.27 -13.34
N GLY A 41 -11.79 19.05 -13.84
CA GLY A 41 -12.69 17.92 -13.56
C GLY A 41 -12.38 17.21 -12.22
N PHE A 42 -11.57 17.82 -11.36
CA PHE A 42 -11.19 17.24 -10.06
C PHE A 42 -12.31 17.45 -9.03
N PRO A 43 -12.44 16.53 -8.05
CA PRO A 43 -13.30 16.74 -6.91
C PRO A 43 -12.96 18.06 -6.20
N THR A 44 -13.99 18.82 -5.83
CA THR A 44 -13.85 20.06 -5.04
C THR A 44 -13.88 19.81 -3.54
N GLN A 45 -14.10 18.58 -3.14
CA GLN A 45 -14.13 18.12 -1.75
C GLN A 45 -12.84 17.38 -1.41
N VAL A 46 -12.41 17.49 -0.17
CA VAL A 46 -11.30 16.71 0.40
C VAL A 46 -11.88 15.45 1.01
N TYR A 47 -11.30 14.30 0.67
CA TYR A 47 -11.64 13.01 1.25
C TYR A 47 -10.54 12.56 2.20
N PHE A 48 -10.93 12.05 3.37
CA PHE A 48 -10.02 11.55 4.38
C PHE A 48 -10.19 10.04 4.51
N GLY A 49 -9.09 9.31 4.44
CA GLY A 49 -9.09 7.85 4.55
C GLY A 49 -7.71 7.34 4.88
N ASP A 50 -7.58 6.02 4.90
CA ASP A 50 -6.31 5.35 5.12
C ASP A 50 -6.08 4.31 4.02
N THR A 51 -4.90 4.37 3.41
CA THR A 51 -4.50 3.50 2.30
C THR A 51 -3.61 2.34 2.76
N HIS A 52 -3.33 2.22 4.07
CA HIS A 52 -2.39 1.23 4.59
C HIS A 52 -2.74 0.84 6.03
N VAL A 53 -3.42 -0.29 6.18
CA VAL A 53 -3.88 -0.77 7.49
C VAL A 53 -3.76 -2.28 7.58
N HIS A 54 -3.25 -2.76 8.73
CA HIS A 54 -3.16 -4.16 9.06
C HIS A 54 -4.21 -4.58 10.09
N THR A 55 -4.68 -5.81 9.97
CA THR A 55 -5.58 -6.44 10.93
C THR A 55 -4.89 -7.60 11.65
N GLY A 56 -5.63 -8.30 12.50
CA GLY A 56 -5.12 -9.53 13.11
C GLY A 56 -4.76 -10.66 12.13
N LEU A 57 -5.02 -10.49 10.84
CA LEU A 57 -4.63 -11.44 9.77
C LEU A 57 -3.19 -11.24 9.30
N SER A 58 -2.64 -10.04 9.48
CA SER A 58 -1.28 -9.70 9.09
C SER A 58 -0.26 -10.28 10.08
N ALA A 59 0.85 -10.81 9.57
CA ALA A 59 1.83 -11.51 10.40
C ALA A 59 2.45 -10.59 11.47
N ASP A 60 2.74 -9.34 11.12
CA ASP A 60 3.32 -8.34 12.01
C ASP A 60 2.29 -7.79 13.01
N ALA A 61 1.14 -7.29 12.55
CA ALA A 61 0.10 -6.74 13.41
C ALA A 61 -0.50 -7.80 14.34
N GLY A 62 -0.88 -8.99 13.81
CA GLY A 62 -1.39 -10.10 14.61
C GLY A 62 -0.36 -10.64 15.60
N GLY A 63 0.91 -10.75 15.16
CA GLY A 63 2.04 -11.11 16.03
C GLY A 63 2.35 -10.04 17.08
N GLY A 64 2.15 -8.77 16.75
CA GLY A 64 2.23 -7.62 17.65
C GLY A 64 1.09 -7.51 18.66
N GLY A 65 0.04 -8.33 18.50
CA GLY A 65 -1.09 -8.40 19.42
C GLY A 65 -2.36 -7.68 18.96
N THR A 66 -2.44 -7.27 17.69
CA THR A 66 -3.67 -6.75 17.08
C THR A 66 -4.72 -7.84 17.04
N THR A 67 -5.91 -7.57 17.62
CA THR A 67 -7.03 -8.51 17.71
C THR A 67 -8.19 -8.17 16.79
N LEU A 68 -8.20 -6.96 16.24
CA LEU A 68 -9.24 -6.51 15.32
C LEU A 68 -9.08 -7.21 13.97
N MET A 69 -10.18 -7.79 13.50
CA MET A 69 -10.27 -8.46 12.22
C MET A 69 -10.84 -7.49 11.16
N PRO A 70 -10.87 -7.83 9.87
CA PRO A 70 -11.32 -6.91 8.82
C PRO A 70 -12.63 -6.18 9.10
N ARG A 71 -13.65 -6.88 9.60
CA ARG A 71 -14.96 -6.25 9.88
C ARG A 71 -14.92 -5.25 11.02
N GLU A 72 -14.15 -5.54 12.08
CA GLU A 72 -13.96 -4.59 13.18
C GLU A 72 -13.16 -3.36 12.71
N ALA A 73 -12.17 -3.55 11.86
CA ALA A 73 -11.39 -2.44 11.29
C ALA A 73 -12.27 -1.51 10.43
N TYR A 74 -13.14 -2.06 9.57
CA TYR A 74 -14.11 -1.24 8.82
C TYR A 74 -15.12 -0.55 9.72
N ARG A 75 -15.62 -1.19 10.77
CA ARG A 75 -16.51 -0.56 11.77
C ARG A 75 -15.83 0.62 12.44
N PHE A 76 -14.56 0.46 12.84
CA PHE A 76 -13.77 1.55 13.41
C PHE A 76 -13.61 2.71 12.42
N ALA A 77 -13.25 2.43 11.16
CA ALA A 77 -13.11 3.43 10.10
C ALA A 77 -14.43 4.20 9.86
N ARG A 78 -15.59 3.54 9.97
CA ARG A 78 -16.92 4.17 9.89
C ARG A 78 -17.31 4.93 11.15
N GLY A 79 -16.42 5.05 12.14
CA GLY A 79 -16.65 5.77 13.38
C GLY A 79 -17.50 5.01 14.39
N GLU A 80 -17.61 3.70 14.29
CA GLU A 80 -18.21 2.87 15.33
C GLU A 80 -17.19 2.58 16.44
N GLN A 81 -17.71 2.31 17.65
CA GLN A 81 -16.86 1.91 18.76
C GLN A 81 -16.43 0.44 18.60
N VAL A 82 -15.14 0.20 18.76
CA VAL A 82 -14.55 -1.15 18.87
C VAL A 82 -13.78 -1.28 20.18
N THR A 83 -13.34 -2.48 20.49
CA THR A 83 -12.50 -2.74 21.67
C THR A 83 -11.06 -2.98 21.22
N SER A 84 -10.11 -2.19 21.75
CA SER A 84 -8.69 -2.36 21.46
C SER A 84 -8.14 -3.68 22.02
N ASN A 85 -6.94 -4.07 21.60
CA ASN A 85 -6.22 -5.23 22.13
C ASN A 85 -5.91 -5.12 23.65
N THR A 86 -5.96 -3.93 24.21
CA THR A 86 -5.80 -3.66 25.67
C THR A 86 -7.13 -3.63 26.41
N GLY A 87 -8.27 -3.91 25.74
CA GLY A 87 -9.60 -3.98 26.31
C GLY A 87 -10.31 -2.62 26.45
N GLN A 88 -9.76 -1.54 25.93
CA GLN A 88 -10.34 -0.21 26.00
C GLN A 88 -11.32 0.03 24.83
N PRO A 89 -12.46 0.71 25.08
CA PRO A 89 -13.33 1.16 24.01
C PRO A 89 -12.66 2.31 23.26
N VAL A 90 -12.57 2.19 21.92
CA VAL A 90 -11.97 3.19 21.04
C VAL A 90 -12.91 3.53 19.89
N LYS A 91 -12.86 4.76 19.42
CA LYS A 91 -13.73 5.28 18.39
C LYS A 91 -13.06 6.49 17.73
N LEU A 92 -13.17 6.62 16.42
CA LEU A 92 -12.78 7.84 15.71
C LEU A 92 -13.73 8.99 16.06
N SER A 93 -13.22 10.22 16.08
CA SER A 93 -14.02 11.44 16.31
C SER A 93 -14.98 11.74 15.15
N ARG A 94 -14.63 11.30 13.94
CA ARG A 94 -15.47 11.33 12.75
C ARG A 94 -15.18 10.10 11.87
N PRO A 95 -16.15 9.60 11.10
CA PRO A 95 -15.92 8.56 10.12
C PRO A 95 -14.89 9.00 9.07
N LEU A 96 -14.15 8.05 8.52
CA LEU A 96 -13.36 8.22 7.30
C LEU A 96 -14.28 8.16 6.08
N ASP A 97 -13.79 8.70 4.95
CA ASP A 97 -14.52 8.66 3.67
C ASP A 97 -14.17 7.39 2.87
N PHE A 98 -12.96 6.86 3.07
CA PHE A 98 -12.51 5.60 2.45
C PHE A 98 -11.50 4.86 3.35
N TYR A 99 -11.36 3.56 3.12
CA TYR A 99 -10.47 2.71 3.90
C TYR A 99 -10.01 1.48 3.10
N MET A 100 -8.78 1.06 3.34
CA MET A 100 -8.18 -0.10 2.70
C MET A 100 -7.55 -0.98 3.76
N ILE A 101 -7.92 -2.25 3.78
CA ILE A 101 -7.20 -3.26 4.57
C ILE A 101 -6.17 -3.87 3.66
N THR A 102 -4.91 -3.75 4.07
CA THR A 102 -3.73 -4.14 3.28
C THR A 102 -2.90 -5.15 4.06
N ASP A 103 -3.54 -6.16 4.61
CA ASP A 103 -2.82 -7.25 5.29
C ASP A 103 -1.76 -7.85 4.35
N HIS A 104 -0.59 -8.19 4.90
CA HIS A 104 0.51 -8.81 4.17
C HIS A 104 0.04 -10.05 3.40
N SER A 105 0.33 -10.12 2.10
CA SER A 105 -0.05 -11.27 1.27
C SER A 105 0.75 -12.52 1.62
N ASP A 106 2.01 -12.37 1.98
CA ASP A 106 2.83 -13.50 2.40
C ASP A 106 2.36 -14.01 3.77
N ALA A 107 2.06 -15.29 3.83
CA ALA A 107 1.52 -15.97 5.01
C ALA A 107 0.18 -15.38 5.54
N MET A 108 -0.62 -14.73 4.69
CA MET A 108 -1.89 -14.10 5.07
C MET A 108 -2.79 -15.03 5.89
N GLY A 109 -3.09 -14.62 7.12
CA GLY A 109 -3.91 -15.38 8.07
C GLY A 109 -3.19 -16.51 8.81
N ALA A 110 -1.94 -16.85 8.47
CA ALA A 110 -1.19 -17.89 9.17
C ALA A 110 -0.99 -17.56 10.66
N ILE A 111 -0.78 -16.27 10.98
CA ILE A 111 -0.59 -15.84 12.38
C ILE A 111 -1.79 -16.18 13.27
N THR A 112 -3.01 -16.08 12.76
CA THR A 112 -4.21 -16.46 13.51
C THR A 112 -4.28 -17.95 13.77
N ASP A 113 -3.85 -18.77 12.82
CA ASP A 113 -3.79 -20.22 12.95
C ASP A 113 -2.64 -20.66 13.86
N ILE A 114 -1.51 -19.94 13.85
CA ILE A 114 -0.40 -20.11 14.81
C ILE A 114 -0.88 -19.84 16.24
N ILE A 115 -1.52 -18.70 16.47
CA ILE A 115 -2.04 -18.35 17.81
C ILE A 115 -3.08 -19.38 18.29
N LYS A 116 -3.96 -19.83 17.41
CA LYS A 116 -4.96 -20.87 17.72
C LYS A 116 -4.38 -22.26 17.93
N GLY A 117 -3.19 -22.55 17.38
CA GLY A 117 -2.59 -23.87 17.42
C GLY A 117 -3.36 -24.89 16.57
N THR A 118 -3.63 -24.55 15.31
CA THR A 118 -4.32 -25.48 14.39
C THR A 118 -3.46 -26.72 14.11
N PRO A 119 -4.05 -27.87 13.74
CA PRO A 119 -3.30 -29.14 13.59
C PRO A 119 -2.14 -29.08 12.59
N ASN A 120 -2.28 -28.33 11.49
CA ASN A 120 -1.23 -28.14 10.50
C ASN A 120 -0.05 -27.35 11.06
N ILE A 121 -0.30 -26.34 11.88
CA ILE A 121 0.73 -25.55 12.57
C ILE A 121 1.48 -26.41 13.60
N LEU A 122 0.73 -27.09 14.47
CA LEU A 122 1.30 -27.92 15.54
C LEU A 122 1.99 -29.19 15.02
N ALA A 123 1.86 -29.50 13.72
CA ALA A 123 2.59 -30.61 13.11
C ALA A 123 4.08 -30.31 12.88
N THR A 124 4.53 -29.06 13.02
CA THR A 124 5.91 -28.64 12.80
C THR A 124 6.56 -28.10 14.07
N GLU A 125 7.88 -28.25 14.21
CA GLU A 125 8.62 -27.71 15.35
C GLU A 125 8.56 -26.18 15.40
N GLN A 126 8.70 -25.54 14.24
CA GLN A 126 8.64 -24.08 14.13
C GLN A 126 7.24 -23.55 14.48
N GLY A 127 6.18 -24.23 14.04
CA GLY A 127 4.80 -23.88 14.39
C GLY A 127 4.51 -24.03 15.87
N GLN A 128 4.96 -25.12 16.51
CA GLN A 128 4.84 -25.32 17.96
C GLN A 128 5.56 -24.20 18.73
N LYS A 129 6.80 -23.90 18.35
CA LYS A 129 7.61 -22.85 18.97
C LYS A 129 6.89 -21.48 18.90
N PHE A 130 6.42 -21.08 17.73
CA PHE A 130 5.71 -19.81 17.58
C PHE A 130 4.37 -19.83 18.32
N HIS A 131 3.61 -20.94 18.26
CA HIS A 131 2.38 -21.07 19.01
C HIS A 131 2.59 -20.82 20.51
N GLU A 132 3.57 -21.49 21.12
CA GLU A 132 3.91 -21.32 22.54
C GLU A 132 4.35 -19.90 22.85
N ALA A 133 5.23 -19.32 22.01
CA ALA A 133 5.78 -18.01 22.22
C ALA A 133 4.73 -16.87 22.12
N PHE A 134 3.87 -16.90 21.12
CA PHE A 134 2.79 -15.90 21.00
C PHE A 134 1.76 -16.00 22.12
N ASN A 135 1.39 -17.22 22.54
CA ASN A 135 0.47 -17.43 23.64
C ASN A 135 1.05 -17.12 25.02
N ALA A 136 2.38 -17.11 25.16
CA ALA A 136 3.04 -16.63 26.38
C ALA A 136 2.87 -15.11 26.60
N GLY A 137 2.64 -14.36 25.53
CA GLY A 137 2.42 -12.92 25.58
C GLY A 137 3.64 -12.09 25.97
N GLY A 138 3.43 -10.79 26.14
CA GLY A 138 4.43 -9.85 26.64
C GLY A 138 5.71 -9.83 25.80
N GLU A 139 6.88 -9.80 26.44
CA GLU A 139 8.18 -9.74 25.78
C GLU A 139 8.48 -10.99 24.94
N THR A 140 8.00 -12.17 25.35
CA THR A 140 8.18 -13.41 24.60
C THR A 140 7.48 -13.36 23.25
N ALA A 141 6.24 -12.89 23.21
CA ALA A 141 5.49 -12.72 21.96
C ALA A 141 6.15 -11.66 21.05
N ARG A 142 6.61 -10.52 21.61
CA ARG A 142 7.33 -9.51 20.82
C ARG A 142 8.60 -10.06 20.17
N ARG A 143 9.39 -10.85 20.90
CA ARG A 143 10.58 -11.50 20.34
C ARG A 143 10.22 -12.51 19.26
N ALA A 144 9.14 -13.25 19.44
CA ALA A 144 8.65 -14.19 18.43
C ALA A 144 8.21 -13.47 17.16
N ALA A 145 7.57 -12.29 17.26
CA ALA A 145 7.20 -11.48 16.10
C ALA A 145 8.45 -11.02 15.32
N VAL A 146 9.46 -10.49 16.00
CA VAL A 146 10.74 -10.09 15.37
C VAL A 146 11.43 -11.29 14.73
N GLU A 147 11.45 -12.43 15.41
CA GLU A 147 12.04 -13.67 14.88
C GLU A 147 11.27 -14.16 13.65
N LEU A 148 9.94 -14.09 13.64
CA LEU A 148 9.13 -14.49 12.49
C LEU A 148 9.46 -13.65 11.25
N VAL A 149 9.57 -12.32 11.40
CA VAL A 149 9.96 -11.40 10.32
C VAL A 149 11.37 -11.73 9.81
N ALA A 150 12.34 -11.92 10.69
CA ALA A 150 13.70 -12.27 10.31
C ALA A 150 13.77 -13.64 9.58
N THR A 151 13.07 -14.64 10.10
CA THR A 151 12.97 -15.97 9.49
C THR A 151 12.35 -15.89 8.09
N PHE A 152 11.30 -15.07 7.93
CA PHE A 152 10.69 -14.83 6.63
C PHE A 152 11.65 -14.15 5.65
N SER A 153 12.32 -13.09 6.06
CA SER A 153 13.25 -12.34 5.19
C SER A 153 14.44 -13.20 4.71
N GLN A 154 14.80 -14.22 5.49
CA GLN A 154 15.87 -15.17 5.17
C GLN A 154 15.38 -16.39 4.38
N GLY A 155 14.07 -16.50 4.14
CA GLY A 155 13.49 -17.65 3.43
C GLY A 155 13.47 -18.95 4.23
N GLU A 156 13.52 -18.86 5.57
CA GLU A 156 13.64 -20.01 6.50
C GLU A 156 12.30 -20.39 7.14
N VAL A 157 11.20 -19.81 6.69
CA VAL A 157 9.84 -20.14 7.18
C VAL A 157 9.44 -21.54 6.74
N ASP A 158 8.99 -22.36 7.68
CA ASP A 158 8.43 -23.68 7.38
C ASP A 158 7.23 -23.52 6.42
N PRO A 159 7.16 -24.32 5.34
CA PRO A 159 6.06 -24.24 4.37
C PRO A 159 4.66 -24.36 4.97
N ALA A 160 4.50 -25.02 6.11
CA ALA A 160 3.21 -25.11 6.81
C ALA A 160 2.75 -23.76 7.41
N LEU A 161 3.68 -22.83 7.65
CA LEU A 161 3.44 -21.50 8.18
C LEU A 161 3.32 -20.45 7.05
N ASN A 162 3.88 -20.74 5.89
CA ASN A 162 3.87 -19.83 4.75
C ASN A 162 2.68 -20.13 3.83
N TYR A 163 1.51 -19.57 4.18
CA TYR A 163 0.32 -19.68 3.35
C TYR A 163 0.52 -18.92 2.04
N GLN A 164 0.25 -19.57 0.91
CA GLN A 164 0.49 -19.04 -0.43
C GLN A 164 -0.72 -19.28 -1.36
N PRO A 165 -0.79 -18.62 -2.52
CA PRO A 165 -1.79 -18.91 -3.54
C PRO A 165 -1.88 -20.41 -3.85
N GLY A 166 -3.13 -20.89 -3.94
CA GLY A 166 -3.44 -22.33 -4.06
C GLY A 166 -3.63 -23.06 -2.73
N ASN A 167 -3.23 -22.49 -1.60
CA ASN A 167 -3.54 -23.04 -0.28
C ASN A 167 -5.01 -22.74 0.09
N PRO A 168 -5.83 -23.74 0.46
CA PRO A 168 -7.24 -23.51 0.81
C PRO A 168 -7.45 -22.54 1.99
N ALA A 169 -6.52 -22.47 2.96
CA ALA A 169 -6.59 -21.51 4.05
C ALA A 169 -6.34 -20.09 3.55
N PHE A 170 -5.33 -19.88 2.71
CA PHE A 170 -5.04 -18.61 2.07
C PHE A 170 -6.24 -18.07 1.27
N LYS A 171 -6.81 -18.94 0.42
CA LYS A 171 -7.99 -18.59 -0.38
C LYS A 171 -9.20 -18.22 0.47
N ARG A 172 -9.43 -18.94 1.57
CA ARG A 172 -10.51 -18.64 2.52
C ARG A 172 -10.33 -17.25 3.13
N VAL A 173 -9.11 -16.92 3.56
CA VAL A 173 -8.80 -15.61 4.16
C VAL A 173 -8.98 -14.49 3.13
N TRP A 174 -8.46 -14.66 1.92
CA TRP A 174 -8.64 -13.68 0.85
C TRP A 174 -10.12 -13.43 0.54
N ASN A 175 -10.91 -14.49 0.43
CA ASN A 175 -12.36 -14.35 0.21
C ASN A 175 -13.06 -13.63 1.38
N ASP A 176 -12.62 -13.84 2.62
CA ASP A 176 -13.19 -13.14 3.78
C ASP A 176 -12.84 -11.63 3.77
N ILE A 177 -11.63 -11.26 3.37
CA ILE A 177 -11.22 -9.85 3.17
C ILE A 177 -12.09 -9.20 2.10
N ILE A 178 -12.26 -9.86 0.93
CA ILE A 178 -13.13 -9.37 -0.15
C ILE A 178 -14.56 -9.16 0.34
N GLN A 179 -15.11 -10.14 1.05
CA GLN A 179 -16.47 -10.06 1.57
C GLN A 179 -16.61 -8.96 2.60
N ALA A 180 -15.63 -8.78 3.49
CA ALA A 180 -15.63 -7.71 4.47
C ALA A 180 -15.61 -6.34 3.79
N ALA A 181 -14.77 -6.13 2.78
CA ALA A 181 -14.75 -4.89 2.02
C ALA A 181 -16.11 -4.59 1.37
N GLU A 182 -16.70 -5.56 0.68
CA GLU A 182 -18.01 -5.40 0.03
C GLU A 182 -19.16 -5.14 1.01
N GLU A 183 -19.16 -5.81 2.17
CA GLU A 183 -20.16 -5.64 3.23
C GLU A 183 -20.20 -4.20 3.77
N PHE A 184 -19.04 -3.52 3.81
CA PHE A 184 -18.91 -2.17 4.34
C PHE A 184 -18.84 -1.09 3.26
N ASN A 185 -18.72 -1.45 1.97
CA ASN A 185 -18.69 -0.50 0.87
C ASN A 185 -20.07 0.11 0.63
N GLU A 186 -20.19 1.42 0.86
CA GLU A 186 -21.41 2.19 0.70
C GLU A 186 -21.13 3.39 -0.22
N PRO A 187 -21.28 3.22 -1.56
CA PRO A 187 -20.95 4.25 -2.53
C PRO A 187 -21.61 5.60 -2.24
N GLY A 188 -20.79 6.66 -2.20
CA GLY A 188 -21.23 8.01 -1.87
C GLY A 188 -21.22 8.36 -0.38
N THR A 189 -21.01 7.39 0.51
CA THR A 189 -20.89 7.58 1.97
C THR A 189 -19.53 7.13 2.48
N PHE A 190 -19.15 5.91 2.15
CA PHE A 190 -17.88 5.29 2.57
C PHE A 190 -17.41 4.30 1.50
N THR A 191 -16.16 4.41 1.08
CA THR A 191 -15.58 3.48 0.12
C THR A 191 -14.63 2.51 0.82
N ALA A 192 -14.98 1.22 0.81
CA ALA A 192 -14.09 0.15 1.23
C ALA A 192 -13.45 -0.47 -0.03
N PHE A 193 -12.15 -0.27 -0.21
CA PHE A 193 -11.42 -0.89 -1.31
C PHE A 193 -10.94 -2.28 -0.93
N ILE A 194 -10.98 -3.21 -1.88
CA ILE A 194 -10.30 -4.49 -1.77
C ILE A 194 -8.82 -4.25 -2.01
N ALA A 195 -7.97 -4.73 -1.10
CA ALA A 195 -6.53 -4.50 -1.19
C ALA A 195 -5.75 -5.61 -0.47
N PHE A 196 -4.46 -5.65 -0.69
CA PHE A 196 -3.48 -6.43 0.08
C PHE A 196 -2.11 -5.76 0.00
N GLU A 197 -1.19 -6.10 0.88
CA GLU A 197 0.18 -5.66 0.79
C GLU A 197 1.08 -6.78 0.25
N TRP A 198 1.74 -6.53 -0.87
CA TRP A 198 2.80 -7.37 -1.40
C TRP A 198 4.11 -7.07 -0.65
N THR A 199 4.68 -8.08 0.01
CA THR A 199 5.63 -7.94 1.11
C THR A 199 7.05 -8.29 0.69
N SER A 200 7.59 -7.62 -0.33
CA SER A 200 8.97 -7.88 -0.78
C SER A 200 10.01 -7.36 0.22
N LEU A 201 10.79 -8.28 0.77
CA LEU A 201 11.83 -8.02 1.76
C LEU A 201 13.16 -8.64 1.30
N VAL A 202 13.82 -7.98 0.34
CA VAL A 202 15.03 -8.49 -0.31
C VAL A 202 16.24 -8.28 0.61
N ARG A 203 16.72 -9.36 1.22
CA ARG A 203 17.83 -9.29 2.19
C ARG A 203 17.56 -8.28 3.32
N GLY A 204 16.33 -8.24 3.81
CA GLY A 204 15.89 -7.29 4.83
C GLY A 204 15.52 -5.89 4.32
N ASN A 205 15.74 -5.60 3.03
CA ASN A 205 15.43 -4.30 2.43
C ASN A 205 13.98 -4.22 2.00
N ASN A 206 13.26 -3.21 2.50
CA ASN A 206 11.84 -3.02 2.23
C ASN A 206 11.57 -2.59 0.78
N LEU A 207 10.80 -3.40 0.08
CA LEU A 207 10.25 -3.06 -1.24
C LEU A 207 8.74 -3.34 -1.29
N HIS A 208 8.04 -3.17 -0.19
CA HIS A 208 6.59 -3.44 -0.07
C HIS A 208 5.75 -2.53 -0.96
N ARG A 209 4.58 -3.02 -1.40
CA ARG A 209 3.58 -2.27 -2.15
C ARG A 209 2.18 -2.65 -1.69
N ASN A 210 1.37 -1.66 -1.39
CA ASN A 210 -0.07 -1.86 -1.25
C ASN A 210 -0.71 -1.99 -2.63
N VAL A 211 -1.31 -3.12 -2.90
CA VAL A 211 -2.02 -3.41 -4.15
C VAL A 211 -3.51 -3.17 -3.93
N ILE A 212 -4.09 -2.27 -4.72
CA ILE A 212 -5.45 -1.77 -4.52
C ILE A 212 -6.26 -2.01 -5.78
N PHE A 213 -7.39 -2.68 -5.62
CA PHE A 213 -8.33 -2.95 -6.70
C PHE A 213 -9.38 -1.84 -6.78
N ARG A 214 -9.60 -1.34 -7.99
CA ARG A 214 -10.76 -0.47 -8.26
C ARG A 214 -12.06 -1.26 -8.29
N ASP A 215 -11.95 -2.55 -8.56
CA ASP A 215 -13.06 -3.46 -8.82
C ASP A 215 -13.61 -4.09 -7.54
N GLY A 216 -14.87 -4.52 -7.63
CA GLY A 216 -15.53 -5.29 -6.59
C GLY A 216 -15.20 -6.79 -6.63
N PRO A 217 -15.93 -7.60 -5.82
CA PRO A 217 -15.68 -9.04 -5.59
C PRO A 217 -15.66 -9.88 -6.87
N GLU A 218 -16.47 -9.52 -7.86
CA GLU A 218 -16.60 -10.28 -9.10
C GLU A 218 -15.30 -10.39 -9.90
N ARG A 219 -14.44 -9.38 -9.80
CA ARG A 219 -13.14 -9.35 -10.47
C ARG A 219 -12.00 -9.67 -9.53
N ALA A 220 -11.91 -8.99 -8.37
CA ALA A 220 -10.86 -9.23 -7.39
C ALA A 220 -10.84 -10.69 -6.89
N GLY A 221 -12.02 -11.33 -6.78
CA GLY A 221 -12.15 -12.74 -6.37
C GLY A 221 -11.72 -13.78 -7.41
N ARG A 222 -11.36 -13.36 -8.64
CA ARG A 222 -10.86 -14.29 -9.67
C ARG A 222 -9.39 -14.63 -9.53
N ILE A 223 -8.68 -13.89 -8.69
CA ILE A 223 -7.25 -14.01 -8.50
C ILE A 223 -6.95 -14.03 -7.00
N GLU A 224 -5.92 -14.74 -6.62
CA GLU A 224 -5.39 -14.70 -5.25
C GLU A 224 -4.23 -13.70 -5.18
N PRO A 225 -4.00 -13.00 -4.04
CA PRO A 225 -2.92 -12.05 -3.89
C PRO A 225 -1.56 -12.61 -4.29
N TYR A 226 -0.75 -11.80 -4.98
CA TYR A 226 0.61 -12.18 -5.32
C TYR A 226 1.48 -12.16 -4.07
N THR A 227 2.34 -13.16 -3.93
CA THR A 227 3.28 -13.30 -2.81
C THR A 227 4.71 -13.17 -3.29
N THR A 228 5.66 -13.13 -2.36
CA THR A 228 7.07 -12.98 -2.70
C THR A 228 7.84 -14.30 -2.72
N THR A 229 7.24 -15.37 -2.20
CA THR A 229 7.93 -16.67 -2.03
C THR A 229 7.82 -17.55 -3.28
N PRO A 230 8.96 -17.97 -3.89
CA PRO A 230 8.95 -18.94 -4.98
C PRO A 230 8.34 -20.29 -4.57
N PRO A 231 7.79 -21.11 -5.51
CA PRO A 231 7.75 -20.85 -6.95
C PRO A 231 6.55 -20.05 -7.43
N VAL A 232 5.58 -19.74 -6.57
CA VAL A 232 4.33 -19.06 -6.94
C VAL A 232 4.43 -17.55 -6.87
N GLY A 233 5.41 -17.02 -6.13
CA GLY A 233 5.68 -15.61 -5.95
C GLY A 233 7.11 -15.24 -6.34
N SER A 234 7.42 -13.94 -6.28
CA SER A 234 8.75 -13.38 -6.51
C SER A 234 8.93 -12.11 -5.69
N PRO A 235 10.13 -11.83 -5.15
CA PRO A 235 10.43 -10.55 -4.49
C PRO A 235 10.76 -9.42 -5.47
N ASP A 236 10.83 -9.67 -6.77
CA ASP A 236 11.13 -8.70 -7.81
C ASP A 236 9.87 -7.88 -8.16
N PRO A 237 9.88 -6.54 -8.03
CA PRO A 237 8.73 -5.69 -8.40
C PRO A 237 8.28 -5.84 -9.85
N ARG A 238 9.17 -6.21 -10.77
CA ARG A 238 8.81 -6.45 -12.18
C ARG A 238 7.85 -7.64 -12.32
N GLU A 239 7.99 -8.65 -11.48
CA GLU A 239 7.08 -9.81 -11.48
C GLU A 239 5.72 -9.44 -10.87
N LEU A 240 5.69 -8.55 -9.85
CA LEU A 240 4.45 -7.95 -9.38
C LEU A 240 3.75 -7.18 -10.52
N TRP A 241 4.47 -6.33 -11.26
CA TRP A 241 3.86 -5.58 -12.37
C TRP A 241 3.32 -6.48 -13.48
N LYS A 242 3.97 -7.62 -13.76
CA LYS A 242 3.43 -8.64 -14.70
C LYS A 242 2.16 -9.28 -14.14
N TRP A 243 2.11 -9.52 -12.84
CA TRP A 243 0.91 -10.03 -12.18
C TRP A 243 -0.25 -9.01 -12.24
N LEU A 244 0.02 -7.72 -12.03
CA LEU A 244 -0.96 -6.64 -12.19
C LEU A 244 -1.49 -6.57 -13.63
N GLN A 245 -0.59 -6.68 -14.63
CA GLN A 245 -0.98 -6.74 -16.03
C GLN A 245 -1.86 -7.96 -16.33
N ASN A 246 -1.50 -9.13 -15.82
CA ASN A 246 -2.30 -10.33 -15.97
C ASN A 246 -3.70 -10.18 -15.34
N TYR A 247 -3.80 -9.50 -14.21
CA TYR A 247 -5.11 -9.19 -13.62
C TYR A 247 -5.97 -8.34 -14.56
N GLU A 248 -5.44 -7.25 -15.10
CA GLU A 248 -6.17 -6.41 -16.06
C GLU A 248 -6.58 -7.22 -17.33
N ASP A 249 -5.63 -7.96 -17.89
CA ASP A 249 -5.85 -8.71 -19.15
C ASP A 249 -6.89 -9.83 -18.99
N THR A 250 -6.92 -10.50 -17.83
CA THR A 250 -7.80 -11.68 -17.64
C THR A 250 -9.15 -11.32 -17.04
N THR A 251 -9.25 -10.21 -16.30
CA THR A 251 -10.49 -9.83 -15.61
C THR A 251 -11.17 -8.63 -16.23
N GLY A 252 -10.43 -7.82 -17.01
CA GLY A 252 -10.87 -6.51 -17.48
C GLY A 252 -11.02 -5.50 -16.33
N GLY A 253 -10.35 -5.74 -15.21
CA GLY A 253 -10.33 -4.89 -14.04
C GLY A 253 -9.29 -3.78 -14.14
N ASP A 254 -9.13 -3.01 -13.03
CA ASP A 254 -8.17 -1.91 -12.89
C ASP A 254 -7.54 -2.00 -11.48
N VAL A 255 -6.23 -1.88 -11.41
CA VAL A 255 -5.45 -2.10 -10.19
C VAL A 255 -4.23 -1.18 -10.19
N LEU A 256 -3.76 -0.80 -9.01
CA LEU A 256 -2.52 -0.05 -8.84
C LEU A 256 -1.72 -0.54 -7.63
N ALA A 257 -0.44 -0.17 -7.58
CA ALA A 257 0.43 -0.44 -6.45
C ALA A 257 0.96 0.87 -5.85
N ILE A 258 1.01 0.94 -4.51
CA ILE A 258 1.55 2.08 -3.77
C ILE A 258 2.79 1.62 -2.99
N PRO A 259 4.01 1.95 -3.45
CA PRO A 259 5.22 1.72 -2.68
C PRO A 259 5.27 2.57 -1.41
N HIS A 260 5.94 2.07 -0.40
CA HIS A 260 6.13 2.75 0.88
C HIS A 260 7.43 2.35 1.58
N ASN A 261 7.76 3.06 2.66
CA ASN A 261 8.95 2.83 3.47
C ASN A 261 10.26 2.73 2.66
N GLY A 262 10.48 3.64 1.73
CA GLY A 262 11.77 3.77 1.06
C GLY A 262 12.92 3.97 2.06
N ASN A 263 12.64 4.65 3.19
CA ASN A 263 13.57 4.85 4.30
C ASN A 263 14.09 3.54 4.95
N LEU A 264 13.50 2.40 4.64
CA LEU A 264 13.91 1.06 5.11
C LEU A 264 14.42 0.15 3.98
N SER A 265 14.68 0.72 2.79
CA SER A 265 15.06 -0.04 1.59
C SER A 265 16.57 -0.10 1.32
N ASN A 266 17.40 0.55 2.14
CA ASN A 266 18.84 0.71 1.89
C ASN A 266 19.17 1.15 0.45
N GLY A 267 18.36 2.10 -0.07
CA GLY A 267 18.57 2.75 -1.36
C GLY A 267 17.88 2.08 -2.55
N MET A 268 17.27 0.92 -2.37
CA MET A 268 16.65 0.15 -3.45
C MET A 268 15.32 0.74 -3.95
N MET A 269 14.60 1.53 -3.14
CA MET A 269 13.27 2.04 -3.52
C MET A 269 13.33 2.96 -4.74
N PHE A 270 14.30 3.86 -4.79
CA PHE A 270 14.53 4.79 -5.91
C PHE A 270 15.90 4.55 -6.55
N ALA A 271 16.22 3.27 -6.82
CA ALA A 271 17.48 2.87 -7.44
C ALA A 271 17.67 3.50 -8.82
N MET A 272 18.92 3.75 -9.19
CA MET A 272 19.33 4.25 -10.52
C MET A 272 19.78 3.13 -11.46
N GLN A 273 19.96 1.92 -10.90
CA GLN A 273 20.31 0.69 -11.60
C GLN A 273 19.35 -0.43 -11.17
N ASP A 274 19.31 -1.50 -11.95
CA ASP A 274 18.45 -2.64 -11.67
C ASP A 274 19.11 -3.54 -10.61
N ASP A 275 18.58 -3.55 -9.40
CA ASP A 275 19.11 -4.35 -8.29
C ASP A 275 18.83 -5.86 -8.45
N PHE A 276 17.95 -6.25 -9.38
CA PHE A 276 17.59 -7.64 -9.67
C PHE A 276 18.27 -8.20 -10.92
N ASP A 277 19.02 -7.39 -11.67
CA ASP A 277 19.76 -7.77 -12.87
C ASP A 277 21.20 -7.22 -12.85
N GLU A 278 21.94 -7.59 -11.81
CA GLU A 278 23.40 -7.33 -11.62
C GLU A 278 23.82 -5.86 -11.85
N GLY A 279 22.99 -4.90 -11.45
CA GLY A 279 23.30 -3.47 -11.56
C GLY A 279 23.25 -2.94 -12.99
N ARG A 280 22.52 -3.59 -13.89
CA ARG A 280 22.23 -3.06 -15.23
C ARG A 280 21.53 -1.71 -15.11
N ASP A 281 21.84 -0.79 -16.02
CA ASP A 281 21.14 0.49 -16.11
C ASP A 281 19.63 0.26 -16.37
N LEU A 282 18.81 1.07 -15.72
CA LEU A 282 17.37 1.10 -15.99
C LEU A 282 17.12 1.55 -17.43
N ASP A 283 16.13 0.95 -18.08
CA ASP A 283 15.72 1.28 -19.44
C ASP A 283 14.35 1.96 -19.51
N ALA A 284 13.97 2.40 -20.70
CA ALA A 284 12.70 3.08 -20.93
C ALA A 284 11.47 2.15 -20.68
N GLU A 285 11.61 0.84 -20.90
CA GLU A 285 10.54 -0.13 -20.66
C GLU A 285 10.29 -0.30 -19.15
N TYR A 286 11.34 -0.45 -18.36
CA TYR A 286 11.25 -0.45 -16.88
C TYR A 286 10.56 0.83 -16.39
N ALA A 287 11.04 2.01 -16.87
CA ALA A 287 10.52 3.30 -16.43
C ALA A 287 9.04 3.48 -16.76
N ALA A 288 8.62 3.11 -17.97
CA ALA A 288 7.22 3.19 -18.40
C ALA A 288 6.33 2.22 -17.64
N THR A 289 6.81 1.00 -17.40
CA THR A 289 6.07 -0.03 -16.65
C THR A 289 5.87 0.42 -15.20
N ARG A 290 6.92 0.89 -14.54
CA ARG A 290 6.81 1.39 -13.16
C ARG A 290 5.84 2.57 -13.07
N GLN A 291 5.95 3.55 -13.97
CA GLN A 291 5.05 4.70 -14.02
C GLN A 291 3.57 4.30 -14.22
N LYS A 292 3.32 3.23 -14.99
CA LYS A 292 1.97 2.71 -15.20
C LYS A 292 1.34 2.26 -13.89
N TRP A 293 2.07 1.50 -13.07
CA TRP A 293 1.55 0.79 -11.91
C TRP A 293 1.68 1.55 -10.60
N GLU A 294 2.78 2.33 -10.43
CA GLU A 294 3.11 3.02 -9.19
C GLU A 294 2.85 4.53 -9.34
N ARG A 295 1.57 4.91 -9.47
CA ARG A 295 1.13 6.30 -9.67
C ARG A 295 1.03 7.11 -8.37
N LEU A 296 1.09 6.44 -7.24
CA LEU A 296 1.11 7.00 -5.90
C LEU A 296 2.31 6.46 -5.14
N TYR A 297 2.75 7.21 -4.14
CA TYR A 297 3.78 6.81 -3.19
C TYR A 297 3.37 7.26 -1.79
N GLU A 298 3.53 6.38 -0.80
CA GLU A 298 3.27 6.70 0.61
C GLU A 298 4.51 7.32 1.24
N ALA A 299 4.41 8.63 1.54
CA ALA A 299 5.55 9.43 1.97
C ALA A 299 5.83 9.31 3.47
N THR A 300 4.81 9.00 4.28
CA THR A 300 4.95 8.96 5.74
C THR A 300 3.96 7.98 6.37
N GLN A 301 4.38 7.32 7.45
CA GLN A 301 3.60 6.38 8.23
C GLN A 301 4.30 6.08 9.56
N ILE A 302 3.78 5.13 10.38
CA ILE A 302 4.28 4.85 11.74
C ILE A 302 5.76 4.40 11.80
N LYS A 303 6.30 3.79 10.72
CA LYS A 303 7.71 3.35 10.65
C LYS A 303 8.65 4.46 10.15
N GLY A 304 8.25 5.72 10.29
CA GLY A 304 9.05 6.91 10.02
C GLY A 304 8.65 7.66 8.74
N ASP A 305 9.15 8.89 8.64
CA ASP A 305 8.99 9.72 7.46
C ASP A 305 9.93 9.29 6.34
N GLY A 306 9.40 9.18 5.12
CA GLY A 306 10.13 8.89 3.90
C GLY A 306 10.20 10.06 2.93
N GLU A 307 9.69 11.25 3.30
CA GLU A 307 9.68 12.42 2.41
C GLU A 307 11.06 13.06 2.27
N ALA A 308 11.68 13.40 3.41
CA ALA A 308 12.93 14.15 3.46
C ALA A 308 13.90 13.58 4.51
N HIS A 309 15.18 13.90 4.37
CA HIS A 309 16.21 13.57 5.35
C HIS A 309 17.14 14.76 5.55
N PRO A 310 17.61 15.08 6.79
CA PRO A 310 18.45 16.25 7.07
C PRO A 310 19.71 16.35 6.21
N MET A 311 20.31 15.21 5.87
CA MET A 311 21.50 15.20 5.00
C MET A 311 21.20 15.53 3.54
N LEU A 312 19.96 15.31 3.08
CA LEU A 312 19.53 15.54 1.70
C LEU A 312 18.81 16.88 1.54
N SER A 313 18.27 17.42 2.63
CA SER A 313 17.52 18.68 2.70
C SER A 313 17.99 19.53 3.88
N PRO A 314 19.28 19.96 3.90
CA PRO A 314 19.87 20.62 5.09
C PRO A 314 19.28 22.01 5.40
N GLU A 315 18.58 22.62 4.44
CA GLU A 315 17.92 23.93 4.60
C GLU A 315 16.47 23.80 5.09
N ASP A 316 15.95 22.60 5.25
CA ASP A 316 14.59 22.33 5.73
C ASP A 316 14.62 22.02 7.22
N GLU A 317 14.05 22.93 8.05
CA GLU A 317 13.99 22.79 9.50
C GLU A 317 13.10 21.61 9.99
N PHE A 318 12.30 21.01 9.08
CA PHE A 318 11.44 19.87 9.38
C PHE A 318 11.95 18.55 8.77
N ALA A 319 13.10 18.53 8.12
CA ALA A 319 13.64 17.35 7.47
C ALA A 319 14.00 16.22 8.46
N ASP A 320 14.09 16.50 9.75
CA ASP A 320 14.36 15.54 10.82
C ASP A 320 13.09 15.00 11.49
N PHE A 321 11.88 15.36 10.98
CA PHE A 321 10.62 14.87 11.52
C PHE A 321 10.52 13.36 11.39
N GLU A 322 10.33 12.66 12.51
CA GLU A 322 10.19 11.21 12.60
C GLU A 322 11.20 10.39 11.76
N THR A 323 12.43 10.88 11.66
CA THR A 323 13.50 10.19 10.93
C THR A 323 13.78 8.80 11.51
N TRP A 324 13.74 7.78 10.66
CA TRP A 324 14.13 6.42 10.99
C TRP A 324 15.17 5.93 9.96
N ASP A 325 16.46 6.00 10.32
CA ASP A 325 17.58 5.83 9.40
C ASP A 325 18.69 4.88 9.94
N TRP A 326 18.34 3.91 10.76
CA TRP A 326 19.33 3.01 11.37
C TRP A 326 19.80 1.91 10.42
N GLY A 327 18.94 1.40 9.59
CA GLY A 327 19.19 0.29 8.68
C GLY A 327 17.96 -0.10 7.86
N ASN A 328 18.01 -1.28 7.28
CA ASN A 328 16.88 -1.90 6.61
C ASN A 328 15.80 -2.40 7.60
N LEU A 329 14.70 -2.93 7.09
CA LEU A 329 13.50 -3.24 7.89
C LEU A 329 13.77 -4.30 8.97
N ASP A 330 14.53 -5.36 8.68
CA ASP A 330 14.85 -6.41 9.65
C ASP A 330 16.11 -6.12 10.48
N ALA A 331 16.69 -4.92 10.32
CA ALA A 331 17.90 -4.46 11.00
C ALA A 331 19.15 -5.35 10.78
N SER A 332 19.17 -6.13 9.69
CA SER A 332 20.31 -6.99 9.33
C SER A 332 21.48 -6.21 8.73
N GLU A 333 21.22 -5.04 8.15
CA GLU A 333 22.21 -4.19 7.51
C GLU A 333 22.06 -2.73 7.93
N ALA A 334 23.12 -2.16 8.47
CA ALA A 334 23.14 -0.74 8.85
C ALA A 334 23.14 0.17 7.61
N LYS A 335 22.45 1.29 7.69
CA LYS A 335 22.37 2.28 6.64
C LYS A 335 23.71 3.03 6.43
N THR A 336 24.04 3.31 5.19
CA THR A 336 25.15 4.21 4.82
C THR A 336 24.60 5.48 4.16
N LYS A 337 25.43 6.53 4.09
CA LYS A 337 25.03 7.83 3.49
C LYS A 337 24.73 7.73 2.00
N GLU A 338 25.37 6.81 1.32
CA GLU A 338 25.23 6.57 -0.13
C GLU A 338 23.86 5.96 -0.47
N MET A 339 23.20 5.30 0.49
CA MET A 339 21.88 4.71 0.34
C MET A 339 20.77 5.77 0.37
N LEU A 340 20.94 6.83 1.19
CA LEU A 340 19.91 7.84 1.45
C LEU A 340 19.26 8.45 0.20
N PRO A 341 20.00 8.82 -0.88
CA PRO A 341 19.34 9.37 -2.07
C PRO A 341 18.39 8.40 -2.77
N GLY A 342 18.51 7.09 -2.52
CA GLY A 342 17.63 6.05 -3.06
C GLY A 342 16.42 5.73 -2.18
N GLU A 343 16.24 6.43 -1.08
CA GLU A 343 15.26 6.11 -0.05
C GLU A 343 14.14 7.14 0.09
N TYR A 344 14.48 8.43 -0.03
CA TYR A 344 13.57 9.53 0.30
C TYR A 344 12.92 10.12 -0.94
N VAL A 345 11.65 10.48 -0.81
CA VAL A 345 10.78 10.95 -1.89
C VAL A 345 11.39 12.12 -2.66
N ARG A 346 11.89 13.15 -1.97
CA ARG A 346 12.44 14.35 -2.66
C ARG A 346 13.61 13.99 -3.55
N SER A 347 14.49 13.11 -3.10
CA SER A 347 15.59 12.59 -3.91
C SER A 347 15.10 11.67 -5.04
N GLY A 348 14.08 10.84 -4.75
CA GLY A 348 13.43 10.00 -5.75
C GLY A 348 12.85 10.82 -6.90
N LEU A 349 12.16 11.93 -6.61
CA LEU A 349 11.63 12.84 -7.62
C LEU A 349 12.75 13.46 -8.48
N LEU A 350 13.88 13.87 -7.87
CA LEU A 350 15.04 14.38 -8.60
C LEU A 350 15.66 13.30 -9.51
N ARG A 351 15.83 12.08 -9.00
CA ARG A 351 16.28 10.91 -9.78
C ARG A 351 15.33 10.59 -10.93
N GLY A 352 14.03 10.73 -10.72
CA GLY A 352 13.01 10.57 -11.76
C GLY A 352 13.19 11.56 -12.91
N LEU A 353 13.46 12.84 -12.62
CA LEU A 353 13.75 13.85 -13.64
C LEU A 353 15.08 13.56 -14.37
N GLU A 354 16.09 13.06 -13.66
CA GLU A 354 17.35 12.64 -14.28
C GLU A 354 17.13 11.47 -15.24
N LEU A 355 16.40 10.45 -14.82
CA LEU A 355 16.06 9.31 -15.67
C LEU A 355 15.20 9.73 -16.86
N GLU A 356 14.22 10.62 -16.68
CA GLU A 356 13.42 11.17 -17.80
C GLU A 356 14.29 11.83 -18.85
N SER A 357 15.32 12.59 -18.45
CA SER A 357 16.25 13.22 -19.39
C SER A 357 17.07 12.21 -20.21
N LYS A 358 17.30 11.01 -19.66
CA LYS A 358 18.09 9.94 -20.30
C LYS A 358 17.23 8.99 -21.10
N LEU A 359 16.05 8.62 -20.56
CA LEU A 359 15.19 7.54 -21.05
C LEU A 359 13.95 8.05 -21.79
N GLY A 360 13.61 9.35 -21.64
CA GLY A 360 12.38 9.94 -22.17
C GLY A 360 11.12 9.62 -21.34
N VAL A 361 11.26 8.86 -20.25
CA VAL A 361 10.18 8.48 -19.33
C VAL A 361 10.65 8.58 -17.89
N ASN A 362 9.79 9.08 -16.99
CA ASN A 362 10.08 9.25 -15.57
C ASN A 362 9.45 8.10 -14.76
N PRO A 363 10.24 7.16 -14.20
CA PRO A 363 9.69 6.05 -13.41
C PRO A 363 9.16 6.47 -12.04
N PHE A 364 9.50 7.68 -11.57
CA PHE A 364 9.16 8.21 -10.25
C PHE A 364 8.20 9.40 -10.32
N LYS A 365 7.33 9.43 -11.34
CA LYS A 365 6.28 10.44 -11.49
C LYS A 365 5.00 9.98 -10.80
N PHE A 366 4.87 10.26 -9.53
CA PHE A 366 3.77 9.82 -8.67
C PHE A 366 3.20 10.98 -7.85
N GLY A 367 1.96 10.81 -7.37
CA GLY A 367 1.36 11.62 -6.31
C GLY A 367 1.73 11.05 -4.94
N LEU A 368 1.54 11.86 -3.88
CA LEU A 368 1.87 11.48 -2.51
C LEU A 368 0.62 11.21 -1.69
N VAL A 369 0.70 10.20 -0.83
CA VAL A 369 -0.27 9.91 0.23
C VAL A 369 0.46 9.75 1.55
N GLY A 370 -0.23 9.98 2.66
CA GLY A 370 0.16 9.57 3.99
C GLY A 370 -0.80 8.50 4.46
N ALA A 371 -0.32 7.52 5.22
CA ALA A 371 -1.14 6.45 5.76
C ALA A 371 -0.66 6.03 7.14
N SER A 372 -1.36 5.11 7.80
CA SER A 372 -1.00 4.76 9.17
C SER A 372 -0.02 3.59 9.26
N ASP A 373 -0.19 2.57 8.47
CA ASP A 373 0.54 1.29 8.58
C ASP A 373 0.42 0.69 10.00
N THR A 374 -0.84 0.70 10.52
CA THR A 374 -1.15 0.25 11.88
C THR A 374 -2.04 -0.99 11.90
#